data_7166477899aea6281bbd8926ceb48668
#
_entry.id   7166477899aea6281bbd8926ceb48668
#
_cell.length_a   1.000
_cell.length_b   1.000
_cell.length_c   1.000
_cell.angle_alpha   90.00
_cell.angle_beta   90.00
_cell.angle_gamma   90.00
#
_symmetry.space_group_name_H-M   'P 1'
#
loop_
_entity.id
_entity.type
_entity.pdbx_description
1 polymer ?
#
loop_
_entity_poly.entity_id
_entity_poly.type
_entity_poly.pdbx_seq_one_letter_code
_entity_poly.pdbx_strand_id
1 'polypeptide(L)'
;VNHVELKGSARRLQSRGISERTCELFKTYKDGTILRHYYFDSSGKAVGAKVRTKDKQFRCEGDVSSLYGMQLFRHKTAKDQKLIIVEGEMDAMSVYECQPWPVVSIPNGAAAAKKAIQKNYEWINHYDKIVLFFDNDEAGQEAANEAASVLPPSKTFIGFLDDYKDASEALQAGDNEAVRQVLNFSHKQYQPDGIVDAKTLLELVTTPSPPSDHDYPFEGLNKLLHGIRYGELVTLTAGSGVGKSSILREICAYLLSKGERCGYLALEESNRRTALGLMSVASRRSLHLGEQQRGELTEIFDQTIANWNLHLFDGFGSYDPDHIYNRIEYMAAGLDTKVIFLDHLSILLSGLEGDERRMIDNTMTRLRSLVERTGITLFLVCHTTTPPNGQSHEEGGRV
;
A
#
# COMPACT_ATOMS: atom_id res chain seq x y z
N VAL A 1 -22.52 -9.86 34.37
CA VAL A 1 -22.54 -10.60 33.08
C VAL A 1 -23.79 -11.47 33.11
N ASN A 2 -24.74 -11.21 32.21
CA ASN A 2 -25.95 -12.03 32.09
C ASN A 2 -25.56 -13.39 31.51
N HIS A 3 -25.78 -14.46 32.24
CA HIS A 3 -25.61 -15.82 31.78
C HIS A 3 -26.71 -16.20 30.81
N VAL A 4 -26.37 -16.90 29.74
CA VAL A 4 -27.35 -17.45 28.80
C VAL A 4 -27.61 -18.90 29.15
N GLU A 5 -28.89 -19.23 29.35
CA GLU A 5 -29.32 -20.60 29.60
C GLU A 5 -29.20 -21.44 28.30
N LEU A 6 -28.71 -22.67 28.44
CA LEU A 6 -28.58 -23.59 27.30
C LEU A 6 -29.99 -24.18 26.98
N LYS A 7 -30.55 -23.85 25.83
CA LYS A 7 -31.84 -24.33 25.33
C LYS A 7 -31.64 -25.30 24.17
N GLY A 8 -32.45 -26.34 24.11
CA GLY A 8 -32.37 -27.38 23.09
C GLY A 8 -31.42 -28.51 23.46
N SER A 9 -31.05 -29.34 22.49
CA SER A 9 -30.11 -30.46 22.65
C SER A 9 -29.26 -30.64 21.40
N ALA A 10 -28.13 -31.29 21.58
CA ALA A 10 -27.29 -31.70 20.44
C ALA A 10 -28.09 -32.67 19.54
N ARG A 11 -27.97 -32.47 18.26
CA ARG A 11 -28.57 -33.30 17.23
C ARG A 11 -27.63 -33.36 16.03
N ARG A 12 -27.55 -34.53 15.39
CA ARG A 12 -26.83 -34.66 14.14
C ARG A 12 -27.36 -33.68 13.10
N LEU A 13 -26.48 -32.94 12.43
CA LEU A 13 -26.81 -32.07 11.32
C LEU A 13 -26.59 -32.83 10.01
N GLN A 14 -27.54 -33.69 9.66
CA GLN A 14 -27.40 -34.66 8.56
C GLN A 14 -27.03 -34.01 7.22
N SER A 15 -27.69 -32.90 6.88
CA SER A 15 -27.44 -32.14 5.64
C SER A 15 -26.06 -31.45 5.60
N ARG A 16 -25.36 -31.42 6.72
CA ARG A 16 -24.02 -30.83 6.86
C ARG A 16 -22.92 -31.85 7.12
N GLY A 17 -23.27 -33.11 7.29
CA GLY A 17 -22.30 -34.15 7.64
C GLY A 17 -21.76 -34.09 9.07
N ILE A 18 -22.33 -33.25 9.93
CA ILE A 18 -21.83 -33.01 11.29
C ILE A 18 -22.53 -33.97 12.28
N SER A 19 -21.73 -34.68 13.07
CA SER A 19 -22.21 -35.66 14.04
C SER A 19 -22.86 -35.00 15.28
N GLU A 20 -23.73 -35.75 15.97
CA GLU A 20 -24.29 -35.31 17.23
C GLU A 20 -23.23 -35.07 18.32
N ARG A 21 -22.15 -35.90 18.29
CA ARG A 21 -20.99 -35.75 19.17
C ARG A 21 -20.30 -34.40 19.00
N THR A 22 -20.06 -33.99 17.76
CA THR A 22 -19.44 -32.68 17.45
C THR A 22 -20.38 -31.54 17.87
N CYS A 23 -21.68 -31.65 17.62
CA CYS A 23 -22.67 -30.67 18.12
C CYS A 23 -22.63 -30.54 19.61
N GLU A 24 -22.54 -31.66 20.36
CA GLU A 24 -22.46 -31.64 21.83
C GLU A 24 -21.16 -31.01 22.32
N LEU A 25 -20.04 -31.33 21.71
CA LEU A 25 -18.73 -30.75 22.03
C LEU A 25 -18.75 -29.23 21.83
N PHE A 26 -19.15 -28.77 20.67
CA PHE A 26 -19.17 -27.34 20.32
C PHE A 26 -20.35 -26.58 20.92
N LYS A 27 -21.24 -27.26 21.66
CA LYS A 27 -22.48 -26.67 22.23
C LYS A 27 -23.32 -25.98 21.16
N THR A 28 -23.51 -26.70 20.06
CA THR A 28 -24.47 -26.36 19.01
C THR A 28 -25.74 -27.17 19.22
N TYR A 29 -26.81 -26.52 19.62
CA TYR A 29 -28.05 -27.17 20.01
C TYR A 29 -29.20 -26.82 19.08
N LYS A 30 -30.06 -27.80 18.82
CA LYS A 30 -31.30 -27.63 18.10
C LYS A 30 -32.47 -27.52 19.08
N ASP A 31 -33.22 -26.41 18.95
CA ASP A 31 -34.43 -26.14 19.72
C ASP A 31 -35.57 -25.93 18.72
N GLY A 32 -36.36 -27.00 18.52
CA GLY A 32 -37.34 -27.04 17.43
C GLY A 32 -36.68 -26.90 16.05
N THR A 33 -37.00 -25.81 15.36
CA THR A 33 -36.42 -25.45 14.04
C THR A 33 -35.23 -24.49 14.16
N ILE A 34 -34.91 -24.06 15.36
CA ILE A 34 -33.88 -23.07 15.64
C ILE A 34 -32.57 -23.79 15.94
N LEU A 35 -31.46 -23.30 15.40
CA LEU A 35 -30.10 -23.75 15.70
C LEU A 35 -29.40 -22.68 16.51
N ARG A 36 -28.82 -23.08 17.67
CA ARG A 36 -28.11 -22.20 18.59
C ARG A 36 -26.63 -22.60 18.69
N HIS A 37 -25.74 -21.67 18.45
CA HIS A 37 -24.29 -21.81 18.67
C HIS A 37 -23.94 -21.03 19.92
N TYR A 38 -23.54 -21.72 21.00
CA TYR A 38 -23.27 -21.08 22.28
C TYR A 38 -21.81 -20.62 22.39
N TYR A 39 -21.64 -19.43 22.95
CA TYR A 39 -20.33 -18.79 23.20
C TYR A 39 -20.07 -18.76 24.71
N PHE A 40 -18.80 -18.95 25.05
CA PHE A 40 -18.37 -19.12 26.43
C PHE A 40 -17.27 -18.10 26.77
N ASP A 41 -17.25 -17.69 28.03
CA ASP A 41 -16.11 -16.91 28.56
C ASP A 41 -14.93 -17.79 28.96
N SER A 42 -13.85 -17.14 29.44
CA SER A 42 -12.66 -17.82 29.92
C SER A 42 -12.89 -18.72 31.14
N SER A 43 -13.98 -18.51 31.89
CA SER A 43 -14.37 -19.36 33.02
C SER A 43 -15.17 -20.61 32.62
N GLY A 44 -15.57 -20.68 31.34
CA GLY A 44 -16.36 -21.77 30.78
C GLY A 44 -17.87 -21.63 31.04
N LYS A 45 -18.35 -20.42 31.28
CA LYS A 45 -19.79 -20.12 31.39
C LYS A 45 -20.31 -19.62 30.06
N ALA A 46 -21.54 -20.04 29.70
CA ALA A 46 -22.23 -19.55 28.51
C ALA A 46 -22.60 -18.08 28.69
N VAL A 47 -22.09 -17.22 27.83
CA VAL A 47 -22.29 -15.76 27.87
C VAL A 47 -23.10 -15.25 26.69
N GLY A 48 -23.19 -16.02 25.61
CA GLY A 48 -23.95 -15.66 24.42
C GLY A 48 -24.35 -16.85 23.58
N ALA A 49 -25.22 -16.60 22.63
CA ALA A 49 -25.59 -17.55 21.58
C ALA A 49 -25.85 -16.83 20.27
N LYS A 50 -25.37 -17.40 19.19
CA LYS A 50 -25.75 -17.02 17.82
C LYS A 50 -26.84 -17.96 17.36
N VAL A 51 -28.00 -17.37 17.08
CA VAL A 51 -29.24 -18.09 16.81
C VAL A 51 -29.54 -18.00 15.32
N ARG A 52 -29.68 -19.14 14.65
CA ARG A 52 -30.09 -19.26 13.26
C ARG A 52 -31.50 -19.81 13.16
N THR A 53 -32.40 -19.03 12.55
CA THR A 53 -33.78 -19.45 12.30
C THR A 53 -33.87 -20.29 11.01
N LYS A 54 -35.04 -20.90 10.78
CA LYS A 54 -35.35 -21.69 9.59
C LYS A 54 -35.19 -20.85 8.28
N ASP A 55 -35.52 -19.57 8.36
CA ASP A 55 -35.46 -18.61 7.26
C ASP A 55 -34.06 -18.02 7.07
N LYS A 56 -33.02 -18.69 7.63
CA LYS A 56 -31.60 -18.29 7.57
C LYS A 56 -31.31 -16.90 8.16
N GLN A 57 -32.19 -16.35 9.00
CA GLN A 57 -31.91 -15.13 9.74
C GLN A 57 -31.03 -15.43 10.94
N PHE A 58 -30.10 -14.52 11.24
CA PHE A 58 -29.21 -14.62 12.39
C PHE A 58 -29.54 -13.53 13.41
N ARG A 59 -29.55 -13.90 14.69
CA ARG A 59 -29.56 -12.94 15.79
C ARG A 59 -28.59 -13.38 16.87
N CYS A 60 -28.06 -12.42 17.63
CA CYS A 60 -27.19 -12.70 18.76
C CYS A 60 -27.98 -12.50 20.06
N GLU A 61 -27.81 -13.42 21.00
CA GLU A 61 -28.34 -13.34 22.37
C GLU A 61 -27.10 -13.28 23.30
N GLY A 62 -26.99 -12.25 24.15
CA GLY A 62 -25.86 -12.07 25.06
C GLY A 62 -24.53 -11.65 24.31
N ASP A 63 -23.41 -12.02 24.91
CA ASP A 63 -22.07 -11.69 24.38
C ASP A 63 -21.52 -12.82 23.48
N VAL A 64 -21.37 -12.52 22.21
CA VAL A 64 -20.79 -13.43 21.20
C VAL A 64 -19.41 -12.94 20.73
N SER A 65 -18.66 -12.22 21.53
CA SER A 65 -17.39 -11.61 21.16
C SER A 65 -16.17 -12.51 21.36
N SER A 66 -16.31 -13.67 22.04
CA SER A 66 -15.29 -14.71 22.11
C SER A 66 -15.26 -15.54 20.82
N LEU A 67 -14.20 -16.31 20.61
CA LEU A 67 -14.13 -17.24 19.49
C LEU A 67 -15.03 -18.46 19.77
N TYR A 68 -15.82 -18.87 18.79
CA TYR A 68 -16.67 -20.04 18.92
C TYR A 68 -15.84 -21.32 18.99
N GLY A 69 -16.12 -22.16 19.95
CA GLY A 69 -15.35 -23.39 20.20
C GLY A 69 -14.16 -23.24 21.16
N MET A 70 -13.85 -22.01 21.57
CA MET A 70 -12.70 -21.69 22.43
C MET A 70 -12.72 -22.46 23.77
N GLN A 71 -13.90 -22.74 24.34
CA GLN A 71 -14.05 -23.49 25.58
C GLN A 71 -13.54 -24.94 25.52
N LEU A 72 -13.44 -25.52 24.31
CA LEU A 72 -12.99 -26.90 24.11
C LEU A 72 -11.47 -27.04 24.23
N PHE A 73 -10.75 -26.01 23.87
CA PHE A 73 -9.31 -26.02 23.67
C PHE A 73 -8.64 -25.16 24.73
N ARG A 74 -8.85 -25.50 26.01
CA ARG A 74 -8.09 -24.89 27.10
C ARG A 74 -6.64 -25.32 27.01
N HIS A 75 -5.72 -24.39 27.18
CA HIS A 75 -4.29 -24.62 27.12
C HIS A 75 -3.88 -25.86 27.91
N LYS A 76 -3.61 -26.93 27.23
CA LYS A 76 -2.87 -28.04 27.75
C LYS A 76 -1.53 -28.06 27.05
N THR A 77 -0.47 -28.17 27.82
CA THR A 77 0.89 -28.41 27.38
C THR A 77 0.94 -29.65 26.47
N ALA A 78 0.75 -29.47 25.16
CA ALA A 78 0.98 -30.49 24.17
C ALA A 78 2.02 -29.93 23.18
N LYS A 79 3.03 -30.72 22.86
CA LYS A 79 3.98 -30.44 21.79
C LYS A 79 3.18 -30.24 20.49
N ASP A 80 3.54 -29.24 19.71
CA ASP A 80 2.98 -28.91 18.40
C ASP A 80 1.50 -28.51 18.41
N GLN A 81 1.15 -27.54 19.26
CA GLN A 81 -0.21 -27.00 19.28
C GLN A 81 -0.48 -26.12 18.08
N LYS A 82 -1.18 -26.68 17.11
CA LYS A 82 -1.74 -25.95 15.97
C LYS A 82 -3.16 -25.51 16.27
N LEU A 83 -3.46 -24.22 16.10
CA LEU A 83 -4.81 -23.67 16.11
C LEU A 83 -5.26 -23.38 14.69
N ILE A 84 -6.47 -23.79 14.36
CA ILE A 84 -7.14 -23.46 13.11
C ILE A 84 -8.20 -22.40 13.42
N ILE A 85 -8.23 -21.31 12.65
CA ILE A 85 -9.25 -20.25 12.78
C ILE A 85 -9.99 -20.20 11.46
N VAL A 86 -11.32 -20.35 11.51
CA VAL A 86 -12.23 -20.32 10.35
C VAL A 86 -13.27 -19.19 10.49
N GLU A 87 -14.02 -18.92 9.44
CA GLU A 87 -15.01 -17.82 9.45
C GLU A 87 -16.29 -18.16 10.20
N GLY A 88 -16.81 -19.35 10.01
CA GLY A 88 -18.15 -19.74 10.48
C GLY A 88 -18.15 -20.86 11.49
N GLU A 89 -19.21 -20.91 12.30
CA GLU A 89 -19.42 -21.96 13.31
C GLU A 89 -19.55 -23.34 12.66
N MET A 90 -20.15 -23.39 11.46
CA MET A 90 -20.28 -24.64 10.70
C MET A 90 -18.94 -25.13 10.22
N ASP A 91 -18.07 -24.23 9.78
CA ASP A 91 -16.74 -24.58 9.27
C ASP A 91 -15.85 -25.10 10.39
N ALA A 92 -15.95 -24.50 11.59
CA ALA A 92 -15.22 -25.01 12.76
C ALA A 92 -15.63 -26.46 13.10
N MET A 93 -16.92 -26.75 13.08
CA MET A 93 -17.40 -28.11 13.30
C MET A 93 -17.02 -29.05 12.14
N SER A 94 -17.05 -28.58 10.90
CA SER A 94 -16.67 -29.36 9.72
C SER A 94 -15.19 -29.72 9.71
N VAL A 95 -14.32 -28.77 10.04
CA VAL A 95 -12.88 -29.05 10.22
C VAL A 95 -12.67 -30.10 11.30
N TYR A 96 -13.38 -29.98 12.43
CA TYR A 96 -13.27 -30.92 13.54
C TYR A 96 -13.74 -32.34 13.16
N GLU A 97 -14.78 -32.49 12.33
CA GLU A 97 -15.20 -33.77 11.75
C GLU A 97 -14.12 -34.39 10.85
N CYS A 98 -13.46 -33.57 10.02
CA CYS A 98 -12.39 -34.05 9.16
C CYS A 98 -11.18 -34.49 9.98
N GLN A 99 -10.83 -33.73 11.03
CA GLN A 99 -9.76 -34.04 11.96
C GLN A 99 -9.93 -33.24 13.26
N PRO A 100 -9.88 -33.89 14.45
CA PRO A 100 -10.17 -33.27 15.74
C PRO A 100 -9.00 -32.41 16.26
N TRP A 101 -8.58 -31.43 15.48
CA TRP A 101 -7.61 -30.40 15.89
C TRP A 101 -8.27 -29.25 16.64
N PRO A 102 -7.49 -28.47 17.41
CA PRO A 102 -7.97 -27.19 17.91
C PRO A 102 -8.44 -26.30 16.77
N VAL A 103 -9.72 -26.04 16.74
CA VAL A 103 -10.37 -25.19 15.73
C VAL A 103 -11.41 -24.30 16.37
N VAL A 104 -11.40 -23.02 15.98
CA VAL A 104 -12.35 -22.00 16.42
C VAL A 104 -12.85 -21.20 15.23
N SER A 105 -14.02 -20.60 15.36
CA SER A 105 -14.46 -19.61 14.37
C SER A 105 -14.55 -18.20 14.94
N ILE A 106 -14.41 -17.22 14.03
CA ILE A 106 -14.66 -15.82 14.35
C ILE A 106 -16.16 -15.56 14.47
N PRO A 107 -16.59 -14.67 15.40
CA PRO A 107 -18.01 -14.60 15.77
C PRO A 107 -18.92 -13.94 14.72
N ASN A 108 -18.45 -13.04 13.91
CA ASN A 108 -19.27 -12.19 13.03
C ASN A 108 -18.80 -12.18 11.56
N GLY A 109 -18.20 -13.29 11.09
CA GLY A 109 -17.74 -13.45 9.71
C GLY A 109 -16.51 -12.61 9.36
N ALA A 110 -16.11 -12.68 8.10
CA ALA A 110 -14.88 -12.11 7.56
C ALA A 110 -14.61 -10.66 7.98
N ALA A 111 -15.57 -9.77 7.83
CA ALA A 111 -15.43 -8.33 8.15
C ALA A 111 -15.07 -8.03 9.61
N ALA A 112 -15.32 -8.96 10.54
CA ALA A 112 -15.01 -8.80 11.96
C ALA A 112 -13.71 -9.52 12.37
N ALA A 113 -13.04 -10.23 11.46
CA ALA A 113 -11.93 -11.13 11.75
C ALA A 113 -10.82 -10.44 12.52
N LYS A 114 -10.30 -9.34 12.02
CA LYS A 114 -9.21 -8.57 12.64
C LYS A 114 -9.52 -8.18 14.10
N LYS A 115 -10.70 -7.62 14.33
CA LYS A 115 -11.14 -7.21 15.69
C LYS A 115 -11.31 -8.41 16.63
N ALA A 116 -11.88 -9.51 16.13
CA ALA A 116 -12.07 -10.72 16.91
C ALA A 116 -10.73 -11.34 17.32
N ILE A 117 -9.76 -11.37 16.42
CA ILE A 117 -8.40 -11.86 16.69
C ILE A 117 -7.67 -10.94 17.67
N GLN A 118 -7.72 -9.62 17.50
CA GLN A 118 -7.12 -8.67 18.43
C GLN A 118 -7.69 -8.83 19.85
N LYS A 119 -9.01 -8.99 19.96
CA LYS A 119 -9.67 -9.17 21.27
C LYS A 119 -9.24 -10.46 21.96
N ASN A 120 -8.97 -11.52 21.22
CA ASN A 120 -8.62 -12.83 21.73
C ASN A 120 -7.11 -13.16 21.54
N TYR A 121 -6.29 -12.13 21.30
CA TYR A 121 -4.88 -12.28 20.93
C TYR A 121 -4.07 -13.11 21.91
N GLU A 122 -4.19 -12.83 23.22
CA GLU A 122 -3.42 -13.55 24.25
C GLU A 122 -3.71 -15.05 24.20
N TRP A 123 -4.99 -15.43 24.06
CA TRP A 123 -5.37 -16.83 23.95
C TRP A 123 -4.85 -17.48 22.66
N ILE A 124 -4.98 -16.82 21.53
CA ILE A 124 -4.50 -17.31 20.23
C ILE A 124 -2.97 -17.44 20.24
N ASN A 125 -2.27 -16.48 20.83
CA ASN A 125 -0.83 -16.41 20.82
C ASN A 125 -0.12 -17.51 21.64
N HIS A 126 -0.85 -18.28 22.45
CA HIS A 126 -0.32 -19.45 23.15
C HIS A 126 -0.02 -20.64 22.21
N TYR A 127 -0.61 -20.66 21.03
CA TYR A 127 -0.37 -21.72 20.06
C TYR A 127 0.93 -21.52 19.29
N ASP A 128 1.62 -22.61 18.98
CA ASP A 128 2.91 -22.57 18.25
C ASP A 128 2.70 -22.34 16.76
N LYS A 129 1.55 -22.74 16.25
CA LYS A 129 1.16 -22.57 14.86
C LYS A 129 -0.30 -22.14 14.76
N ILE A 130 -0.55 -21.10 13.97
CA ILE A 130 -1.88 -20.55 13.73
C ILE A 130 -2.17 -20.66 12.23
N VAL A 131 -3.24 -21.33 11.87
CA VAL A 131 -3.65 -21.44 10.46
C VAL A 131 -4.99 -20.74 10.29
N LEU A 132 -4.98 -19.66 9.52
CA LEU A 132 -6.19 -18.99 9.07
C LEU A 132 -6.73 -19.75 7.86
N PHE A 133 -7.89 -20.36 8.02
CA PHE A 133 -8.51 -21.23 7.02
C PHE A 133 -9.92 -20.70 6.71
N PHE A 134 -9.94 -19.62 5.92
CA PHE A 134 -11.14 -18.84 5.60
C PHE A 134 -11.74 -19.28 4.27
N ASP A 135 -12.90 -18.74 3.91
CA ASP A 135 -13.57 -19.02 2.66
C ASP A 135 -12.67 -18.68 1.45
N ASN A 136 -12.71 -19.49 0.42
CA ASN A 136 -11.95 -19.24 -0.81
C ASN A 136 -12.71 -18.33 -1.76
N ASP A 137 -13.06 -17.13 -1.28
CA ASP A 137 -13.58 -16.04 -2.08
C ASP A 137 -12.79 -14.75 -1.78
N GLU A 138 -13.03 -13.68 -2.55
CA GLU A 138 -12.28 -12.43 -2.43
C GLU A 138 -12.36 -11.84 -1.00
N ALA A 139 -13.54 -11.86 -0.40
CA ALA A 139 -13.76 -11.35 0.95
C ALA A 139 -13.03 -12.18 2.03
N GLY A 140 -13.03 -13.50 1.89
CA GLY A 140 -12.33 -14.41 2.81
C GLY A 140 -10.80 -14.29 2.68
N GLN A 141 -10.29 -14.13 1.46
CA GLN A 141 -8.86 -13.93 1.22
C GLN A 141 -8.36 -12.59 1.80
N GLU A 142 -9.11 -11.51 1.60
CA GLU A 142 -8.81 -10.20 2.20
C GLU A 142 -8.84 -10.25 3.71
N ALA A 143 -9.91 -10.83 4.29
CA ALA A 143 -10.06 -10.99 5.73
C ALA A 143 -8.96 -11.85 6.36
N ALA A 144 -8.49 -12.91 5.68
CA ALA A 144 -7.38 -13.73 6.15
C ALA A 144 -6.07 -12.92 6.22
N ASN A 145 -5.79 -12.10 5.22
CA ASN A 145 -4.62 -11.22 5.21
C ASN A 145 -4.70 -10.13 6.30
N GLU A 146 -5.86 -9.48 6.44
CA GLU A 146 -6.08 -8.51 7.52
C GLU A 146 -5.96 -9.12 8.92
N ALA A 147 -6.49 -10.33 9.11
CA ALA A 147 -6.38 -11.09 10.35
C ALA A 147 -4.93 -11.49 10.65
N ALA A 148 -4.19 -11.93 9.64
CA ALA A 148 -2.78 -12.30 9.76
C ALA A 148 -1.91 -11.10 10.14
N SER A 149 -2.24 -9.89 9.69
CA SER A 149 -1.47 -8.67 9.96
C SER A 149 -1.36 -8.30 11.45
N VAL A 150 -2.23 -8.85 12.29
CA VAL A 150 -2.23 -8.61 13.74
C VAL A 150 -1.74 -9.80 14.57
N LEU A 151 -1.24 -10.84 13.91
CA LEU A 151 -0.65 -12.03 14.50
C LEU A 151 0.86 -12.10 14.22
N PRO A 152 1.63 -12.84 15.03
CA PRO A 152 3.06 -13.01 14.78
C PRO A 152 3.32 -13.74 13.45
N PRO A 153 4.00 -13.11 12.46
CA PRO A 153 4.23 -13.73 11.14
C PRO A 153 4.96 -15.07 11.20
N SER A 154 5.86 -15.23 12.18
CA SER A 154 6.68 -16.44 12.32
C SER A 154 5.88 -17.74 12.56
N LYS A 155 4.66 -17.63 13.07
CA LYS A 155 3.79 -18.77 13.38
C LYS A 155 2.40 -18.70 12.74
N THR A 156 2.14 -17.70 11.92
CA THR A 156 0.87 -17.50 11.22
C THR A 156 0.95 -18.00 9.79
N PHE A 157 -0.04 -18.79 9.41
CA PHE A 157 -0.17 -19.39 8.09
C PHE A 157 -1.57 -19.14 7.54
N ILE A 158 -1.69 -19.11 6.22
CA ILE A 158 -2.96 -18.95 5.50
C ILE A 158 -3.13 -20.13 4.56
N GLY A 159 -4.30 -20.75 4.57
CA GLY A 159 -4.65 -21.84 3.68
C GLY A 159 -6.07 -21.69 3.14
N PHE A 160 -6.27 -22.09 1.89
CA PHE A 160 -7.56 -22.11 1.21
C PHE A 160 -7.77 -23.46 0.53
N LEU A 161 -9.03 -23.84 0.36
CA LEU A 161 -9.40 -25.00 -0.48
C LEU A 161 -9.44 -24.56 -1.95
N ASP A 162 -8.86 -25.33 -2.86
CA ASP A 162 -8.85 -24.98 -4.28
C ASP A 162 -10.22 -25.29 -4.95
N ASP A 163 -10.82 -26.44 -4.59
CA ASP A 163 -12.02 -26.96 -5.25
C ASP A 163 -13.32 -26.66 -4.48
N TYR A 164 -13.25 -26.13 -3.28
CA TYR A 164 -14.41 -25.84 -2.42
C TYR A 164 -14.32 -24.42 -1.86
N LYS A 165 -15.49 -23.83 -1.64
CA LYS A 165 -15.56 -22.52 -1.01
C LYS A 165 -15.07 -22.54 0.44
N ASP A 166 -15.53 -23.51 1.22
CA ASP A 166 -15.31 -23.63 2.67
C ASP A 166 -15.20 -25.07 3.13
N ALA A 167 -14.83 -25.28 4.39
CA ALA A 167 -14.72 -26.61 4.99
C ALA A 167 -16.07 -27.34 5.08
N SER A 168 -17.17 -26.63 5.21
CA SER A 168 -18.50 -27.22 5.28
C SER A 168 -18.93 -27.79 3.93
N GLU A 169 -18.56 -27.15 2.83
CA GLU A 169 -18.82 -27.66 1.48
C GLU A 169 -17.99 -28.91 1.17
N ALA A 170 -16.71 -28.92 1.51
CA ALA A 170 -15.84 -30.08 1.35
C ALA A 170 -16.34 -31.29 2.16
N LEU A 171 -16.76 -31.07 3.43
CA LEU A 171 -17.32 -32.13 4.26
C LEU A 171 -18.62 -32.69 3.67
N GLN A 172 -19.51 -31.84 3.14
CA GLN A 172 -20.77 -32.26 2.49
C GLN A 172 -20.52 -33.07 1.21
N ALA A 173 -19.45 -32.75 0.48
CA ALA A 173 -19.00 -33.52 -0.67
C ALA A 173 -18.34 -34.87 -0.28
N GLY A 174 -18.05 -35.06 1.01
CA GLY A 174 -17.34 -36.24 1.50
C GLY A 174 -15.82 -36.21 1.34
N ASP A 175 -15.28 -35.05 0.94
CA ASP A 175 -13.84 -34.86 0.67
C ASP A 175 -13.11 -34.32 1.92
N ASN A 176 -13.04 -35.18 2.93
CA ASN A 176 -12.29 -34.84 4.14
C ASN A 176 -10.78 -34.70 3.89
N GLU A 177 -10.28 -35.36 2.83
CA GLU A 177 -8.86 -35.36 2.52
C GLU A 177 -8.40 -33.99 2.00
N ALA A 178 -9.21 -33.29 1.20
CA ALA A 178 -8.92 -31.91 0.76
C ALA A 178 -8.66 -30.99 1.97
N VAL A 179 -9.52 -31.04 3.00
CA VAL A 179 -9.35 -30.26 4.23
C VAL A 179 -8.05 -30.64 4.96
N ARG A 180 -7.77 -31.95 5.09
CA ARG A 180 -6.54 -32.42 5.75
C ARG A 180 -5.29 -32.01 4.99
N GLN A 181 -5.33 -32.08 3.66
CA GLN A 181 -4.21 -31.70 2.79
C GLN A 181 -3.82 -30.24 3.00
N VAL A 182 -4.80 -29.34 2.97
CA VAL A 182 -4.53 -27.91 3.20
C VAL A 182 -3.99 -27.69 4.62
N LEU A 183 -4.65 -28.23 5.63
CA LEU A 183 -4.29 -27.99 7.02
C LEU A 183 -2.97 -28.64 7.44
N ASN A 184 -2.45 -29.66 6.70
CA ASN A 184 -1.16 -30.27 6.99
C ASN A 184 -0.03 -29.75 6.10
N PHE A 185 -0.30 -29.50 4.79
CA PHE A 185 0.77 -29.38 3.81
C PHE A 185 0.66 -28.15 2.91
N SER A 186 -0.56 -27.71 2.53
CA SER A 186 -0.74 -26.72 1.49
C SER A 186 -0.96 -25.28 2.00
N HIS A 187 -0.92 -25.04 3.31
CA HIS A 187 -0.98 -23.68 3.87
C HIS A 187 0.39 -23.00 3.77
N LYS A 188 0.38 -21.71 3.46
CA LYS A 188 1.59 -20.88 3.29
C LYS A 188 1.79 -19.99 4.51
N GLN A 189 3.05 -19.82 4.93
CA GLN A 189 3.38 -18.86 5.98
C GLN A 189 2.99 -17.46 5.55
N TYR A 190 2.35 -16.71 6.44
CA TYR A 190 2.01 -15.31 6.20
C TYR A 190 3.29 -14.49 6.02
N GLN A 191 3.35 -13.75 4.94
CA GLN A 191 4.41 -12.77 4.69
C GLN A 191 3.78 -11.38 4.73
N PRO A 192 4.24 -10.50 5.64
CA PRO A 192 3.78 -9.12 5.66
C PRO A 192 4.05 -8.41 4.31
N ASP A 193 3.18 -7.48 3.95
CA ASP A 193 3.33 -6.69 2.74
C ASP A 193 4.72 -6.03 2.66
N GLY A 194 5.27 -5.99 1.46
CA GLY A 194 6.59 -5.41 1.21
C GLY A 194 7.79 -6.33 1.48
N ILE A 195 7.57 -7.56 1.99
CA ILE A 195 8.63 -8.56 2.15
C ILE A 195 8.46 -9.66 1.09
N VAL A 196 9.44 -9.76 0.18
CA VAL A 196 9.46 -10.79 -0.86
C VAL A 196 10.68 -11.69 -0.71
N ASP A 197 10.54 -12.98 -1.01
CA ASP A 197 11.72 -13.86 -1.11
C ASP A 197 12.51 -13.49 -2.36
N ALA A 198 13.77 -13.06 -2.18
CA ALA A 198 14.64 -12.66 -3.27
C ALA A 198 14.80 -13.74 -4.36
N LYS A 199 14.62 -15.02 -4.02
CA LYS A 199 14.66 -16.11 -5.00
C LYS A 199 13.53 -16.05 -6.02
N THR A 200 12.40 -15.40 -5.70
CA THR A 200 11.27 -15.23 -6.63
C THR A 200 11.49 -14.12 -7.63
N LEU A 201 12.56 -13.32 -7.48
CA LEU A 201 12.85 -12.16 -8.33
C LEU A 201 13.58 -12.51 -9.63
N LEU A 202 13.78 -13.79 -9.96
CA LEU A 202 14.54 -14.20 -11.15
C LEU A 202 14.01 -13.54 -12.43
N GLU A 203 12.71 -13.62 -12.67
CA GLU A 203 12.10 -13.01 -13.86
C GLU A 203 12.26 -11.49 -13.86
N LEU A 204 12.08 -10.86 -12.70
CA LEU A 204 12.21 -9.41 -12.57
C LEU A 204 13.64 -8.94 -12.88
N VAL A 205 14.66 -9.61 -12.36
CA VAL A 205 16.07 -9.21 -12.56
C VAL A 205 16.62 -9.59 -13.94
N THR A 206 16.02 -10.58 -14.60
CA THR A 206 16.41 -10.97 -15.96
C THR A 206 15.65 -10.23 -17.05
N THR A 207 14.57 -9.53 -16.71
CA THR A 207 13.84 -8.65 -17.63
C THR A 207 14.73 -7.44 -17.96
N PRO A 208 15.04 -7.16 -19.24
CA PRO A 208 15.82 -5.98 -19.59
C PRO A 208 15.15 -4.69 -19.11
N SER A 209 15.95 -3.77 -18.59
CA SER A 209 15.42 -2.44 -18.24
C SER A 209 14.83 -1.76 -19.48
N PRO A 210 13.68 -1.08 -19.37
CA PRO A 210 13.13 -0.33 -20.50
C PRO A 210 14.12 0.72 -21.00
N PRO A 211 14.13 1.03 -22.30
CA PRO A 211 14.96 2.11 -22.84
C PRO A 211 14.59 3.45 -22.19
N SER A 212 15.49 4.43 -22.30
CA SER A 212 15.18 5.79 -21.89
C SER A 212 14.07 6.39 -22.79
N ASP A 213 13.24 7.23 -22.20
CA ASP A 213 12.19 7.95 -22.93
C ASP A 213 12.78 9.08 -23.77
N HIS A 214 13.83 9.74 -23.25
CA HIS A 214 14.55 10.82 -23.92
C HIS A 214 16.04 10.79 -23.61
N ASP A 215 16.83 11.42 -24.50
CA ASP A 215 18.21 11.76 -24.21
C ASP A 215 18.32 13.13 -23.52
N TYR A 216 19.42 13.35 -22.79
CA TYR A 216 19.83 14.69 -22.37
C TYR A 216 20.43 15.45 -23.57
N PRO A 217 20.37 16.81 -23.58
CA PRO A 217 21.08 17.61 -24.60
C PRO A 217 22.59 17.55 -24.49
N PHE A 218 23.10 16.86 -23.46
CA PHE A 218 24.55 16.73 -23.17
C PHE A 218 25.00 15.28 -23.30
N GLU A 219 25.85 15.00 -24.26
CA GLU A 219 26.37 13.64 -24.54
C GLU A 219 27.04 13.00 -23.30
N GLY A 220 27.75 13.81 -22.50
CA GLY A 220 28.40 13.33 -21.27
C GLY A 220 27.38 12.81 -20.23
N LEU A 221 26.21 13.46 -20.10
CA LEU A 221 25.14 12.98 -19.21
C LEU A 221 24.52 11.70 -19.74
N ASN A 222 24.32 11.57 -21.04
CA ASN A 222 23.78 10.36 -21.65
C ASN A 222 24.69 9.14 -21.40
N LYS A 223 26.01 9.33 -21.48
CA LYS A 223 26.98 8.27 -21.17
C LYS A 223 26.93 7.81 -19.70
N LEU A 224 26.66 8.74 -18.79
CA LEU A 224 26.64 8.45 -17.34
C LEU A 224 25.28 8.00 -16.82
N LEU A 225 24.19 8.63 -17.29
CA LEU A 225 22.84 8.43 -16.78
C LEU A 225 21.96 7.56 -17.70
N HIS A 226 22.45 7.25 -18.90
CA HIS A 226 21.73 6.46 -19.91
C HIS A 226 20.37 7.06 -20.30
N GLY A 227 20.27 8.39 -20.39
CA GLY A 227 19.06 9.13 -20.78
C GLY A 227 18.12 9.46 -19.62
N ILE A 228 16.94 9.99 -19.96
CA ILE A 228 15.86 10.42 -19.06
C ILE A 228 14.75 9.38 -19.14
N ARG A 229 14.23 8.96 -17.98
CA ARG A 229 13.09 8.03 -17.87
C ARG A 229 11.96 8.64 -17.09
N TYR A 230 10.73 8.34 -17.49
CA TYR A 230 9.57 8.72 -16.71
C TYR A 230 9.58 7.99 -15.34
N GLY A 231 9.07 8.68 -14.32
CA GLY A 231 9.08 8.18 -12.93
C GLY A 231 10.38 8.45 -12.18
N GLU A 232 11.29 9.28 -12.71
CA GLU A 232 12.55 9.66 -12.04
C GLU A 232 12.44 11.03 -11.35
N LEU A 233 13.02 11.13 -10.16
CA LEU A 233 13.30 12.40 -9.48
C LEU A 233 14.78 12.75 -9.68
N VAL A 234 15.04 13.74 -10.52
CA VAL A 234 16.40 14.20 -10.87
C VAL A 234 16.72 15.47 -10.11
N THR A 235 17.72 15.44 -9.24
CA THR A 235 18.11 16.59 -8.42
C THR A 235 19.42 17.20 -8.91
N LEU A 236 19.39 18.49 -9.24
CA LEU A 236 20.56 19.29 -9.58
C LEU A 236 20.99 20.12 -8.37
N THR A 237 22.19 19.87 -7.89
CA THR A 237 22.75 20.57 -6.73
C THR A 237 24.06 21.29 -7.10
N ALA A 238 24.20 22.52 -6.70
CA ALA A 238 25.43 23.28 -6.79
C ALA A 238 25.31 24.57 -5.95
N GLY A 239 26.42 25.24 -5.74
CA GLY A 239 26.46 26.59 -5.15
C GLY A 239 25.62 27.61 -5.93
N SER A 240 25.33 28.75 -5.31
CA SER A 240 24.62 29.84 -5.98
C SER A 240 25.44 30.40 -7.16
N GLY A 241 24.76 30.78 -8.23
CA GLY A 241 25.40 31.43 -9.40
C GLY A 241 26.14 30.52 -10.37
N VAL A 242 26.21 29.19 -10.14
CA VAL A 242 26.97 28.23 -10.98
C VAL A 242 26.25 27.86 -12.28
N GLY A 243 25.00 28.29 -12.47
CA GLY A 243 24.26 28.04 -13.73
C GLY A 243 23.24 26.90 -13.68
N LYS A 244 22.79 26.45 -12.50
CA LYS A 244 21.79 25.39 -12.36
C LYS A 244 20.52 25.65 -13.19
N SER A 245 19.93 26.83 -13.05
CA SER A 245 18.73 27.21 -13.81
C SER A 245 18.98 27.28 -15.32
N SER A 246 20.23 27.60 -15.75
CA SER A 246 20.59 27.58 -17.16
C SER A 246 20.61 26.15 -17.71
N ILE A 247 21.22 25.20 -17.00
CA ILE A 247 21.19 23.77 -17.37
C ILE A 247 19.75 23.25 -17.40
N LEU A 248 18.94 23.64 -16.44
CA LEU A 248 17.53 23.24 -16.39
C LEU A 248 16.74 23.73 -17.62
N ARG A 249 17.00 25.00 -18.04
CA ARG A 249 16.39 25.56 -19.26
C ARG A 249 16.87 24.86 -20.53
N GLU A 250 18.16 24.49 -20.61
CA GLU A 250 18.70 23.73 -21.74
C GLU A 250 17.99 22.37 -21.88
N ILE A 251 17.83 21.64 -20.77
CA ILE A 251 17.11 20.36 -20.77
C ILE A 251 15.65 20.57 -21.17
N CYS A 252 14.98 21.56 -20.58
CA CYS A 252 13.58 21.86 -20.87
C CYS A 252 13.36 22.25 -22.33
N ALA A 253 14.14 23.19 -22.87
CA ALA A 253 14.02 23.61 -24.26
C ALA A 253 14.32 22.48 -25.24
N TYR A 254 15.29 21.63 -24.92
CA TYR A 254 15.59 20.44 -25.70
C TYR A 254 14.40 19.47 -25.76
N LEU A 255 13.81 19.14 -24.62
CA LEU A 255 12.66 18.23 -24.55
C LEU A 255 11.43 18.83 -25.27
N LEU A 256 11.16 20.13 -25.09
CA LEU A 256 10.12 20.84 -25.81
C LEU A 256 10.32 20.81 -27.32
N SER A 257 11.56 20.92 -27.81
CA SER A 257 11.90 20.81 -29.23
C SER A 257 11.69 19.40 -29.80
N LYS A 258 11.65 18.39 -28.94
CA LYS A 258 11.30 17.00 -29.30
C LYS A 258 9.79 16.72 -29.24
N GLY A 259 8.99 17.74 -28.90
CA GLY A 259 7.54 17.62 -28.81
C GLY A 259 7.04 17.18 -27.41
N GLU A 260 7.96 17.06 -26.43
CA GLU A 260 7.59 16.68 -25.08
C GLU A 260 6.72 17.75 -24.41
N ARG A 261 5.82 17.31 -23.53
CA ARG A 261 4.95 18.18 -22.76
C ARG A 261 5.58 18.48 -21.40
N CYS A 262 6.00 19.75 -21.20
CA CYS A 262 6.74 20.16 -20.00
C CYS A 262 5.95 21.13 -19.13
N GLY A 263 6.10 20.97 -17.82
CA GLY A 263 5.69 21.94 -16.82
C GLY A 263 6.91 22.64 -16.20
N TYR A 264 6.84 23.93 -15.94
CA TYR A 264 7.93 24.67 -15.30
C TYR A 264 7.41 25.55 -14.15
N LEU A 265 7.88 25.27 -12.96
CA LEU A 265 7.59 26.03 -11.75
C LEU A 265 8.86 26.81 -11.35
N ALA A 266 8.96 28.06 -11.79
CA ALA A 266 10.03 28.98 -11.41
C ALA A 266 9.59 29.82 -10.22
N LEU A 267 10.03 29.48 -9.02
CA LEU A 267 9.55 30.13 -7.78
C LEU A 267 10.34 31.43 -7.48
N GLU A 268 11.49 31.65 -8.10
CA GLU A 268 12.34 32.82 -7.92
C GLU A 268 12.21 33.88 -9.01
N GLU A 269 11.59 33.56 -10.12
CA GLU A 269 11.53 34.48 -11.25
C GLU A 269 10.14 34.57 -11.88
N SER A 270 9.89 35.67 -12.59
CA SER A 270 8.63 35.84 -13.31
C SER A 270 8.53 34.97 -14.54
N ASN A 271 7.30 34.60 -14.95
CA ASN A 271 7.04 33.86 -16.18
C ASN A 271 7.67 34.51 -17.42
N ARG A 272 7.72 35.87 -17.48
CA ARG A 272 8.41 36.61 -18.53
C ARG A 272 9.90 36.22 -18.59
N ARG A 273 10.57 36.18 -17.43
CA ARG A 273 12.00 35.85 -17.36
C ARG A 273 12.27 34.39 -17.72
N THR A 274 11.42 33.49 -17.26
CA THR A 274 11.49 32.06 -17.63
C THR A 274 11.29 31.87 -19.14
N ALA A 275 10.27 32.52 -19.73
CA ALA A 275 10.01 32.43 -21.17
C ALA A 275 11.18 33.02 -21.98
N LEU A 276 11.70 34.20 -21.64
CA LEU A 276 12.86 34.79 -22.30
C LEU A 276 14.11 33.88 -22.16
N GLY A 277 14.28 33.22 -21.01
CA GLY A 277 15.37 32.26 -20.80
C GLY A 277 15.29 31.05 -21.72
N LEU A 278 14.11 30.45 -21.86
CA LEU A 278 13.87 29.33 -22.78
C LEU A 278 14.01 29.73 -24.25
N MET A 279 13.47 30.91 -24.63
CA MET A 279 13.66 31.49 -25.96
C MET A 279 15.14 31.78 -26.25
N SER A 280 15.90 32.23 -25.25
CA SER A 280 17.35 32.48 -25.38
C SER A 280 18.14 31.21 -25.70
N VAL A 281 17.79 30.11 -25.03
CA VAL A 281 18.38 28.79 -25.30
C VAL A 281 18.07 28.36 -26.74
N ALA A 282 16.83 28.40 -27.15
CA ALA A 282 16.41 27.93 -28.47
C ALA A 282 16.99 28.77 -29.60
N SER A 283 17.07 30.10 -29.45
CA SER A 283 17.62 31.03 -30.45
C SER A 283 19.13 31.17 -30.34
N ARG A 284 19.78 30.62 -29.32
CA ARG A 284 21.21 30.80 -28.99
C ARG A 284 21.62 32.28 -28.86
N ARG A 285 20.70 33.09 -28.28
CA ARG A 285 20.87 34.54 -28.13
C ARG A 285 20.47 34.98 -26.72
N SER A 286 21.16 35.98 -26.16
CA SER A 286 20.88 36.50 -24.83
C SER A 286 19.72 37.55 -24.89
N LEU A 287 18.47 37.08 -24.88
CA LEU A 287 17.26 37.94 -25.01
C LEU A 287 16.93 38.73 -23.76
N HIS A 288 17.57 38.46 -22.65
CA HIS A 288 17.38 39.17 -21.38
C HIS A 288 18.37 40.33 -21.18
N LEU A 289 19.31 40.52 -22.08
CA LEU A 289 20.30 41.59 -22.03
C LEU A 289 20.06 42.61 -23.16
N GLY A 290 20.15 43.90 -22.83
CA GLY A 290 20.00 44.98 -23.77
C GLY A 290 18.54 45.25 -24.20
N GLU A 291 18.38 46.21 -25.12
CA GLU A 291 17.08 46.51 -25.74
C GLU A 291 16.81 45.54 -26.88
N GLN A 292 15.74 44.79 -26.75
CA GLN A 292 15.27 43.86 -27.79
C GLN A 292 14.08 44.49 -28.56
N GLN A 293 14.13 44.42 -29.89
CA GLN A 293 13.00 44.86 -30.71
C GLN A 293 11.81 43.92 -30.58
N ARG A 294 10.59 44.52 -30.43
CA ARG A 294 9.37 43.73 -30.27
C ARG A 294 9.14 42.76 -31.42
N GLY A 295 9.44 43.16 -32.66
CA GLY A 295 9.25 42.30 -33.83
C GLY A 295 10.10 41.04 -33.77
N GLU A 296 11.36 41.19 -33.36
CA GLU A 296 12.30 40.07 -33.21
C GLU A 296 11.89 39.13 -32.09
N LEU A 297 11.47 39.66 -30.94
CA LEU A 297 10.96 38.81 -29.85
C LEU A 297 9.69 38.06 -30.26
N THR A 298 8.81 38.70 -31.06
CA THR A 298 7.60 38.06 -31.56
C THR A 298 7.94 36.88 -32.49
N GLU A 299 8.87 37.09 -33.40
CA GLU A 299 9.35 36.02 -34.34
C GLU A 299 9.92 34.81 -33.55
N ILE A 300 10.77 35.03 -32.57
CA ILE A 300 11.37 33.98 -31.78
C ILE A 300 10.28 33.31 -30.92
N PHE A 301 9.34 34.04 -30.37
CA PHE A 301 8.22 33.50 -29.60
C PHE A 301 7.37 32.56 -30.46
N ASP A 302 7.02 33.00 -31.67
CA ASP A 302 6.23 32.21 -32.63
C ASP A 302 6.96 30.94 -33.08
N GLN A 303 8.29 30.98 -33.19
CA GLN A 303 9.12 29.80 -33.52
C GLN A 303 9.35 28.85 -32.33
N THR A 304 9.07 29.27 -31.11
CA THR A 304 9.38 28.53 -29.87
C THR A 304 8.13 28.36 -29.01
N ILE A 305 7.90 29.24 -28.04
CA ILE A 305 6.86 29.12 -26.99
C ILE A 305 5.49 28.87 -27.59
N ALA A 306 5.12 29.54 -28.68
CA ALA A 306 3.80 29.39 -29.33
C ALA A 306 3.55 27.98 -29.87
N ASN A 307 4.62 27.24 -30.20
CA ASN A 307 4.54 25.88 -30.74
C ASN A 307 4.89 24.79 -29.74
N TRP A 308 5.35 25.15 -28.55
CA TRP A 308 5.76 24.21 -27.53
C TRP A 308 4.62 23.83 -26.58
N ASN A 309 4.58 22.58 -26.16
CA ASN A 309 3.65 22.09 -25.12
C ASN A 309 4.18 22.47 -23.72
N LEU A 310 4.22 23.75 -23.41
CA LEU A 310 4.79 24.29 -22.18
C LEU A 310 3.71 24.89 -21.28
N HIS A 311 3.70 24.46 -20.03
CA HIS A 311 2.88 25.05 -18.98
C HIS A 311 3.76 25.71 -17.91
N LEU A 312 3.54 26.99 -17.66
CA LEU A 312 4.26 27.74 -16.62
C LEU A 312 3.35 27.92 -15.39
N PHE A 313 3.94 27.76 -14.22
CA PHE A 313 3.29 28.14 -12.98
C PHE A 313 3.38 29.65 -12.78
N ASP A 314 2.23 30.31 -12.71
CA ASP A 314 2.17 31.76 -12.46
C ASP A 314 2.11 32.01 -10.94
N GLY A 315 3.29 32.00 -10.32
CA GLY A 315 3.43 32.24 -8.90
C GLY A 315 4.86 32.64 -8.57
N PHE A 316 5.00 33.61 -7.69
CA PHE A 316 6.28 34.17 -7.27
C PHE A 316 6.35 34.25 -5.74
N GLY A 317 7.45 33.80 -5.15
CA GLY A 317 7.69 33.87 -3.72
C GLY A 317 7.43 32.57 -2.96
N SER A 318 7.28 32.70 -1.63
CA SER A 318 7.04 31.56 -0.74
C SER A 318 5.60 31.06 -0.82
N TYR A 319 5.43 29.77 -1.03
CA TYR A 319 4.14 29.09 -1.04
C TYR A 319 4.11 27.99 0.00
N ASP A 320 2.90 27.67 0.47
CA ASP A 320 2.66 26.42 1.18
C ASP A 320 3.05 25.24 0.28
N PRO A 321 3.91 24.32 0.73
CA PRO A 321 4.32 23.14 -0.04
C PRO A 321 3.14 22.36 -0.61
N ASP A 322 2.04 22.22 0.11
CA ASP A 322 0.84 21.52 -0.35
C ASP A 322 0.25 22.14 -1.61
N HIS A 323 0.32 23.47 -1.72
CA HIS A 323 -0.13 24.18 -2.91
C HIS A 323 0.71 23.79 -4.15
N ILE A 324 2.03 23.70 -4.00
CA ILE A 324 2.95 23.31 -5.08
C ILE A 324 2.74 21.84 -5.48
N TYR A 325 2.59 20.92 -4.50
CA TYR A 325 2.29 19.51 -4.80
C TYR A 325 1.00 19.35 -5.61
N ASN A 326 -0.07 20.06 -5.22
CA ASN A 326 -1.34 20.04 -5.95
C ASN A 326 -1.21 20.59 -7.38
N ARG A 327 -0.32 21.58 -7.63
CA ARG A 327 -0.07 22.10 -8.98
C ARG A 327 0.70 21.11 -9.83
N ILE A 328 1.69 20.43 -9.27
CA ILE A 328 2.42 19.37 -9.96
C ILE A 328 1.46 18.21 -10.31
N GLU A 329 0.59 17.78 -9.39
CA GLU A 329 -0.42 16.75 -9.66
C GLU A 329 -1.41 17.18 -10.76
N TYR A 330 -1.85 18.43 -10.75
CA TYR A 330 -2.73 18.95 -11.80
C TYR A 330 -2.03 18.98 -13.17
N MET A 331 -0.76 19.42 -13.23
CA MET A 331 0.01 19.36 -14.48
C MET A 331 0.15 17.91 -14.98
N ALA A 332 0.45 16.98 -14.08
CA ALA A 332 0.60 15.57 -14.42
C ALA A 332 -0.71 14.94 -14.92
N ALA A 333 -1.78 15.02 -14.13
CA ALA A 333 -3.04 14.31 -14.39
C ALA A 333 -4.00 15.11 -15.28
N GLY A 334 -4.09 16.43 -15.09
CA GLY A 334 -5.03 17.31 -15.80
C GLY A 334 -4.52 17.81 -17.14
N LEU A 335 -3.20 18.02 -17.27
CA LEU A 335 -2.57 18.53 -18.48
C LEU A 335 -1.70 17.49 -19.21
N ASP A 336 -1.69 16.24 -18.72
CA ASP A 336 -0.89 15.12 -19.25
C ASP A 336 0.60 15.49 -19.44
N THR A 337 1.16 16.25 -18.49
CA THR A 337 2.55 16.68 -18.50
C THR A 337 3.44 15.56 -17.96
N LYS A 338 4.41 15.12 -18.73
CA LYS A 338 5.30 14.00 -18.36
C LYS A 338 6.61 14.45 -17.71
N VAL A 339 7.05 15.66 -17.99
CA VAL A 339 8.29 16.20 -17.43
C VAL A 339 8.00 17.56 -16.77
N ILE A 340 8.39 17.67 -15.50
CA ILE A 340 8.17 18.90 -14.72
C ILE A 340 9.51 19.39 -14.15
N PHE A 341 9.70 20.71 -14.18
CA PHE A 341 10.87 21.40 -13.66
C PHE A 341 10.48 22.28 -12.48
N LEU A 342 11.15 22.10 -11.32
CA LEU A 342 10.95 22.88 -10.10
C LEU A 342 12.24 23.62 -9.72
N ASP A 343 12.25 24.95 -9.86
CA ASP A 343 13.38 25.84 -9.61
C ASP A 343 12.98 26.89 -8.55
N HIS A 344 13.36 26.76 -7.27
CA HIS A 344 14.11 25.72 -6.59
C HIS A 344 13.50 25.34 -5.23
N LEU A 345 14.03 24.26 -4.63
CA LEU A 345 13.52 23.67 -3.37
C LEU A 345 13.55 24.64 -2.17
N SER A 346 14.58 25.49 -2.03
CA SER A 346 14.73 26.34 -0.84
C SER A 346 13.58 27.31 -0.65
N ILE A 347 12.93 27.79 -1.71
CA ILE A 347 11.75 28.65 -1.62
C ILE A 347 10.54 27.87 -1.10
N LEU A 348 10.41 26.61 -1.52
CA LEU A 348 9.37 25.73 -1.01
C LEU A 348 9.50 25.51 0.51
N LEU A 349 10.71 25.54 1.03
CA LEU A 349 11.00 25.36 2.46
C LEU A 349 10.89 26.66 3.26
N SER A 350 11.07 27.83 2.63
CA SER A 350 11.13 29.13 3.32
C SER A 350 9.82 29.52 4.03
N GLY A 351 8.71 28.89 3.69
CA GLY A 351 7.39 29.09 4.32
C GLY A 351 7.11 28.15 5.51
N LEU A 352 8.03 27.26 5.86
CA LEU A 352 7.86 26.28 6.94
C LEU A 352 8.62 26.72 8.19
N GLU A 353 8.04 26.44 9.37
CA GLU A 353 8.71 26.61 10.67
C GLU A 353 9.27 25.26 11.14
N GLY A 354 10.53 25.23 11.61
CA GLY A 354 11.12 24.04 12.22
C GLY A 354 12.57 23.77 11.81
N ASP A 355 13.01 22.54 12.02
CA ASP A 355 14.33 22.04 11.66
C ASP A 355 14.44 21.89 10.14
N GLU A 356 15.30 22.70 9.51
CA GLU A 356 15.48 22.76 8.06
C GLU A 356 15.80 21.39 7.46
N ARG A 357 16.65 20.61 8.10
CA ARG A 357 17.00 19.25 7.63
C ARG A 357 15.81 18.33 7.59
N ARG A 358 14.99 18.34 8.65
CA ARG A 358 13.77 17.53 8.71
C ARG A 358 12.74 17.95 7.67
N MET A 359 12.67 19.26 7.39
CA MET A 359 11.79 19.78 6.34
C MET A 359 12.25 19.35 4.95
N ILE A 360 13.55 19.37 4.67
CA ILE A 360 14.11 18.84 3.41
C ILE A 360 13.77 17.37 3.25
N ASP A 361 14.03 16.54 4.27
CA ASP A 361 13.78 15.09 4.24
C ASP A 361 12.30 14.79 3.97
N ASN A 362 11.39 15.49 4.65
CA ASN A 362 9.95 15.33 4.45
C ASN A 362 9.51 15.75 3.04
N THR A 363 10.04 16.87 2.55
CA THR A 363 9.70 17.41 1.22
C THR A 363 10.20 16.47 0.11
N MET A 364 11.44 15.97 0.23
CA MET A 364 12.01 15.02 -0.74
C MET A 364 11.24 13.70 -0.74
N THR A 365 10.84 13.21 0.43
CA THR A 365 10.00 12.01 0.55
C THR A 365 8.65 12.19 -0.14
N ARG A 366 8.00 13.33 0.05
CA ARG A 366 6.71 13.64 -0.60
C ARG A 366 6.85 13.80 -2.11
N LEU A 367 7.90 14.50 -2.59
CA LEU A 367 8.18 14.63 -4.03
C LEU A 367 8.47 13.27 -4.66
N ARG A 368 9.24 12.40 -3.98
CA ARG A 368 9.48 11.04 -4.47
C ARG A 368 8.19 10.22 -4.59
N SER A 369 7.35 10.26 -3.56
CA SER A 369 6.05 9.58 -3.58
C SER A 369 5.12 10.12 -4.67
N LEU A 370 5.16 11.45 -4.92
CA LEU A 370 4.39 12.08 -5.98
C LEU A 370 4.86 11.62 -7.36
N VAL A 371 6.16 11.60 -7.60
CA VAL A 371 6.78 11.11 -8.85
C VAL A 371 6.40 9.65 -9.11
N GLU A 372 6.50 8.79 -8.09
CA GLU A 372 6.16 7.36 -8.20
C GLU A 372 4.67 7.15 -8.53
N ARG A 373 3.77 7.90 -7.87
CA ARG A 373 2.31 7.81 -8.08
C ARG A 373 1.87 8.35 -9.45
N THR A 374 2.49 9.43 -9.93
CA THR A 374 2.10 10.11 -11.16
C THR A 374 2.85 9.61 -12.41
N GLY A 375 3.99 8.94 -12.21
CA GLY A 375 4.86 8.48 -13.29
C GLY A 375 5.56 9.60 -14.06
N ILE A 376 5.61 10.83 -13.55
CA ILE A 376 6.32 11.95 -14.18
C ILE A 376 7.81 11.89 -13.90
N THR A 377 8.60 12.58 -14.73
CA THR A 377 9.98 12.95 -14.38
C THR A 377 9.99 14.34 -13.77
N LEU A 378 10.52 14.47 -12.56
CA LEU A 378 10.66 15.75 -11.88
C LEU A 378 12.12 16.16 -11.79
N PHE A 379 12.47 17.26 -12.46
CA PHE A 379 13.76 17.92 -12.30
C PHE A 379 13.67 18.95 -11.18
N LEU A 380 14.50 18.82 -10.16
CA LEU A 380 14.50 19.66 -8.97
C LEU A 380 15.88 20.35 -8.83
N VAL A 381 15.85 21.66 -8.61
CA VAL A 381 17.06 22.43 -8.26
C VAL A 381 17.14 22.60 -6.75
N CYS A 382 18.33 22.29 -6.21
CA CYS A 382 18.65 22.55 -4.80
C CYS A 382 19.91 23.41 -4.70
N HIS A 383 19.92 24.34 -3.74
CA HIS A 383 21.13 25.07 -3.38
C HIS A 383 21.90 24.31 -2.30
N THR A 384 23.20 24.23 -2.45
CA THR A 384 24.07 23.78 -1.36
C THR A 384 24.47 24.97 -0.50
N THR A 385 24.55 24.77 0.81
CA THR A 385 25.06 25.78 1.76
C THR A 385 26.53 26.09 1.47
N THR A 386 26.96 27.32 1.76
CA THR A 386 28.37 27.67 1.64
C THR A 386 29.20 26.85 2.62
N PRO A 387 30.25 26.15 2.14
CA PRO A 387 31.11 25.36 3.02
C PRO A 387 31.80 26.25 4.06
N PRO A 388 31.98 25.76 5.28
CA PRO A 388 32.78 26.47 6.26
C PRO A 388 34.26 26.55 5.83
N ASN A 389 34.91 27.67 6.11
CA ASN A 389 36.38 27.84 5.99
C ASN A 389 37.00 27.77 4.61
N GLY A 390 36.36 28.32 3.57
CA GLY A 390 37.00 28.49 2.25
C GLY A 390 37.18 27.21 1.42
N GLN A 391 36.54 26.12 1.82
CA GLN A 391 36.43 24.91 0.99
C GLN A 391 35.55 25.18 -0.25
N SER A 392 35.77 24.46 -1.34
CA SER A 392 34.87 24.53 -2.50
C SER A 392 33.51 23.90 -2.18
N HIS A 393 32.48 24.28 -2.91
CA HIS A 393 31.14 23.64 -2.80
C HIS A 393 31.19 22.14 -3.11
N GLU A 394 32.16 21.67 -3.88
CA GLU A 394 32.39 20.26 -4.21
C GLU A 394 32.95 19.48 -3.03
N GLU A 395 33.72 20.14 -2.14
CA GLU A 395 34.41 19.50 -1.01
C GLU A 395 33.64 19.55 0.30
N GLY A 396 32.74 20.50 0.47
CA GLY A 396 32.05 20.69 1.75
C GLY A 396 30.65 21.26 1.71
N GLY A 397 30.05 21.44 0.54
CA GLY A 397 28.65 21.89 0.41
C GLY A 397 27.68 20.84 0.92
N ARG A 398 26.66 21.29 1.68
CA ARG A 398 25.55 20.46 2.14
C ARG A 398 24.25 20.98 1.48
N VAL A 399 23.36 20.06 1.15
CA VAL A 399 22.01 20.39 0.69
C VAL A 399 21.17 20.82 1.87
#